data_eb6acb734ead5bfca8d8ac38b041544a
#
_entry.id   eb6acb734ead5bfca8d8ac38b041544a
#
_cell.length_a   1.000
_cell.length_b   1.000
_cell.length_c   1.000
_cell.angle_alpha   90.00
_cell.angle_beta   90.00
_cell.angle_gamma   90.00
#
_symmetry.space_group_name_H-M   'P 1'
#
loop_
_entity.id
_entity.type
_entity.pdbx_description
1 polymer ?
#
loop_
_entity_poly.entity_id
_entity_poly.type
_entity_poly.pdbx_seq_one_letter_code
_entity_poly.pdbx_strand_id
1 'polypeptide(L)'
;MLKMSTPNDLKSSCVPRNGLVKLPPQANGLGSASITKGTPAAKNRLCQSSSVPTILLPPSLPYHMEPPPTAASLLGSDLDAGSPTSDFPPRQKLCKPSMDRQLVLDEKVLNRLLWYFTTAEKCVLAQVCKTWRKVLYQPKFWDGVTPILHAKELYHFLPSGEKEFVSLQAFALRGFHAFCLVGVSDLDICEFIDNYPLSKKGVKSVSLKRSTITDAGLEVMLEQMQGLMHLELVSDCINVADDAIAAISQLLPNLSELSLQAYHVTDTAMAYFTAKQGYTTHTLRLQSCWEITNHGVVNMVHSLPNLTALSLSGCSKITDDGVELVAENLRKLRSLDLSWCPRITDMALEYIACDLHKLEELVLDRCVRITDTGLGYLSTMSSLRSLYLRWCCQVQDFGLQHLFGMKSLRLLSLAGCPLLTTTGLSGLIQLQDLEELELTNCPGATAELFKYYSQHLPHCMVIE
;
A
#
# COMPACT_ATOMS: atom_id res chain seq x y z
N MET A 1 30.24 -27.61 31.53
CA MET A 1 30.62 -26.21 31.40
C MET A 1 30.54 -25.86 29.92
N LEU A 2 29.36 -25.46 29.46
CA LEU A 2 29.12 -24.96 28.12
C LEU A 2 29.44 -23.47 28.12
N LYS A 3 30.41 -23.03 27.30
CA LYS A 3 30.73 -21.62 27.10
C LYS A 3 29.56 -20.94 26.39
N MET A 4 28.93 -19.99 27.03
CA MET A 4 27.97 -19.07 26.38
C MET A 4 28.78 -18.16 25.46
N SER A 5 28.40 -18.15 24.16
CA SER A 5 28.91 -17.20 23.18
C SER A 5 28.35 -15.81 23.49
N THR A 6 29.21 -14.82 23.57
CA THR A 6 28.80 -13.42 23.81
C THR A 6 28.37 -12.75 22.51
N PRO A 7 27.58 -11.66 22.52
CA PRO A 7 27.10 -10.96 21.32
C PRO A 7 28.18 -10.41 20.38
N ASN A 8 29.43 -10.42 20.79
CA ASN A 8 30.56 -9.95 19.96
C ASN A 8 31.02 -10.97 18.91
N ASP A 9 30.63 -12.25 19.03
CA ASP A 9 31.06 -13.29 18.08
C ASP A 9 30.27 -13.24 16.74
N LEU A 10 29.10 -12.58 16.74
CA LEU A 10 28.26 -12.39 15.54
C LEU A 10 28.73 -11.25 14.62
N LYS A 11 29.59 -10.33 15.13
CA LYS A 11 30.09 -9.19 14.34
C LYS A 11 31.24 -9.53 13.39
N SER A 12 31.82 -10.72 13.48
CA SER A 12 33.01 -11.09 12.71
C SER A 12 32.71 -11.77 11.37
N SER A 13 31.46 -12.08 11.07
CA SER A 13 31.05 -12.78 9.82
C SER A 13 30.67 -11.85 8.67
N CYS A 14 30.46 -10.57 8.92
CA CYS A 14 30.13 -9.60 7.87
C CYS A 14 31.39 -9.01 7.23
N VAL A 15 32.00 -9.75 6.32
CA VAL A 15 33.07 -9.25 5.44
C VAL A 15 32.42 -8.71 4.17
N PRO A 16 32.67 -7.45 3.76
CA PRO A 16 32.14 -6.92 2.51
C PRO A 16 32.65 -7.74 1.32
N ARG A 17 31.79 -8.45 0.63
CA ARG A 17 32.13 -9.12 -0.63
C ARG A 17 32.08 -8.11 -1.78
N ASN A 18 33.20 -7.54 -2.15
CA ASN A 18 33.38 -6.89 -3.44
C ASN A 18 33.67 -7.99 -4.49
N GLY A 19 32.69 -8.32 -5.33
CA GLY A 19 32.89 -9.27 -6.38
C GLY A 19 31.86 -9.12 -7.49
N LEU A 20 32.29 -8.55 -8.62
CA LEU A 20 31.61 -8.63 -9.90
C LEU A 20 31.41 -10.11 -10.28
N VAL A 21 30.16 -10.56 -10.36
CA VAL A 21 29.81 -11.89 -10.87
C VAL A 21 30.10 -11.95 -12.35
N LYS A 22 31.13 -12.71 -12.74
CA LYS A 22 31.38 -13.11 -14.12
C LYS A 22 30.42 -14.24 -14.48
N LEU A 23 29.64 -14.03 -15.53
CA LEU A 23 28.81 -15.05 -16.14
C LEU A 23 29.70 -16.20 -16.71
N PRO A 24 29.30 -17.48 -16.56
CA PRO A 24 29.99 -18.60 -17.20
C PRO A 24 29.64 -18.66 -18.68
N PRO A 25 30.54 -19.14 -19.57
CA PRO A 25 30.34 -19.23 -20.99
C PRO A 25 29.36 -20.34 -21.37
N GLN A 26 28.53 -20.05 -22.36
CA GLN A 26 27.62 -21.03 -22.99
C GLN A 26 28.42 -22.14 -23.68
N ALA A 27 28.13 -23.39 -23.34
CA ALA A 27 28.59 -24.56 -24.06
C ALA A 27 27.48 -25.07 -24.99
N ASN A 28 27.69 -24.95 -26.31
CA ASN A 28 26.93 -25.68 -27.32
C ASN A 28 27.29 -27.17 -27.29
N GLY A 29 26.30 -28.04 -27.33
CA GLY A 29 26.49 -29.46 -27.47
C GLY A 29 25.23 -30.19 -27.91
N LEU A 30 25.12 -30.44 -29.20
CA LEU A 30 24.14 -31.33 -29.84
C LEU A 30 24.38 -32.77 -29.41
N GLY A 31 23.31 -33.55 -29.16
CA GLY A 31 23.37 -34.99 -28.95
C GLY A 31 21.98 -35.63 -28.92
N SER A 32 21.64 -36.32 -29.98
CA SER A 32 20.38 -37.02 -30.28
C SER A 32 20.32 -38.43 -29.70
N ALA A 33 19.07 -38.99 -29.73
CA ALA A 33 18.65 -40.40 -29.65
C ALA A 33 18.26 -40.89 -28.21
N SER A 34 17.26 -41.74 -27.97
CA SER A 34 16.19 -42.44 -28.73
C SER A 34 15.28 -43.12 -27.74
N ILE A 35 14.04 -43.22 -28.10
CA ILE A 35 12.92 -44.10 -27.79
C ILE A 35 13.17 -45.35 -26.92
N THR A 36 12.33 -45.60 -25.87
CA THR A 36 11.60 -46.86 -25.71
C THR A 36 10.33 -46.71 -24.89
N LYS A 37 9.30 -47.46 -25.35
CA LYS A 37 7.92 -47.56 -24.84
C LYS A 37 7.84 -48.51 -23.64
N GLY A 38 6.82 -48.32 -22.82
CA GLY A 38 6.36 -49.38 -21.89
C GLY A 38 5.28 -48.88 -20.91
N THR A 39 4.01 -49.04 -21.26
CA THR A 39 2.88 -49.20 -20.31
C THR A 39 2.69 -50.71 -20.06
N PRO A 40 2.08 -51.19 -18.92
CA PRO A 40 0.67 -50.96 -18.64
C PRO A 40 0.20 -51.04 -17.15
N ALA A 41 -1.09 -50.62 -16.99
CA ALA A 41 -2.15 -51.17 -16.14
C ALA A 41 -2.23 -50.81 -14.64
N ALA A 42 -3.21 -50.03 -14.38
CA ALA A 42 -4.30 -50.07 -13.38
C ALA A 42 -4.14 -50.90 -12.08
N LYS A 43 -4.41 -50.21 -10.96
CA LYS A 43 -5.33 -50.68 -9.91
C LYS A 43 -5.90 -49.54 -9.08
N ASN A 44 -7.23 -49.42 -9.10
CA ASN A 44 -8.07 -48.67 -8.20
C ASN A 44 -7.78 -48.95 -6.73
N ARG A 45 -7.70 -47.88 -5.91
CA ARG A 45 -8.22 -47.91 -4.54
C ARG A 45 -8.76 -46.51 -4.19
N LEU A 46 -10.05 -46.49 -3.92
CA LEU A 46 -10.77 -45.42 -3.21
C LEU A 46 -10.02 -45.07 -1.91
N CYS A 47 -9.78 -43.79 -1.69
CA CYS A 47 -9.64 -43.22 -0.37
C CYS A 47 -10.50 -41.98 -0.27
N GLN A 48 -11.23 -41.97 0.80
CA GLN A 48 -12.32 -41.06 1.18
C GLN A 48 -11.87 -39.63 1.25
N SER A 49 -12.77 -38.76 0.82
CA SER A 49 -12.78 -37.32 1.02
C SER A 49 -12.68 -36.98 2.52
N SER A 50 -11.58 -36.36 2.93
CA SER A 50 -11.53 -35.57 4.13
C SER A 50 -11.68 -34.07 3.72
N SER A 51 -12.83 -33.53 4.03
CA SER A 51 -13.16 -32.11 3.93
C SER A 51 -12.19 -31.28 4.77
N VAL A 52 -11.39 -30.48 4.11
CA VAL A 52 -10.62 -29.40 4.74
C VAL A 52 -11.62 -28.29 5.12
N PRO A 53 -11.67 -27.86 6.37
CA PRO A 53 -12.55 -26.77 6.76
C PRO A 53 -12.07 -25.47 6.09
N THR A 54 -12.96 -24.85 5.34
CA THR A 54 -12.80 -23.50 4.81
C THR A 54 -12.76 -22.53 5.99
N ILE A 55 -11.59 -22.07 6.35
CA ILE A 55 -11.43 -21.00 7.33
C ILE A 55 -11.86 -19.71 6.64
N LEU A 56 -13.05 -19.22 6.99
CA LEU A 56 -13.49 -17.89 6.69
C LEU A 56 -12.54 -16.91 7.40
N LEU A 57 -11.80 -16.14 6.62
CA LEU A 57 -10.97 -15.02 7.10
C LEU A 57 -11.87 -13.99 7.77
N PRO A 58 -11.58 -13.56 9.00
CA PRO A 58 -12.20 -12.36 9.52
C PRO A 58 -11.73 -11.16 8.69
N PRO A 59 -12.60 -10.16 8.46
CA PRO A 59 -12.21 -8.96 7.74
C PRO A 59 -11.10 -8.26 8.54
N SER A 60 -10.03 -7.86 7.85
CA SER A 60 -9.02 -6.96 8.38
C SER A 60 -9.70 -5.71 8.93
N LEU A 61 -9.57 -5.45 10.24
CA LEU A 61 -10.00 -4.22 10.85
C LEU A 61 -9.24 -3.06 10.21
N PRO A 62 -9.94 -2.04 9.72
CA PRO A 62 -9.28 -0.87 9.17
C PRO A 62 -8.67 -0.05 10.31
N TYR A 63 -7.46 0.44 10.10
CA TYR A 63 -6.99 1.63 10.78
C TYR A 63 -8.12 2.66 10.82
N HIS A 64 -8.34 3.28 11.96
CA HIS A 64 -9.24 4.42 12.12
C HIS A 64 -8.70 5.65 11.37
N MET A 65 -8.69 5.55 10.04
CA MET A 65 -8.81 6.73 9.20
C MET A 65 -10.29 6.92 8.95
N GLU A 66 -10.83 8.07 9.33
CA GLU A 66 -12.16 8.47 8.90
C GLU A 66 -12.29 8.20 7.39
N PRO A 67 -13.37 7.56 6.93
CA PRO A 67 -13.53 7.30 5.50
C PRO A 67 -13.47 8.64 4.75
N PRO A 68 -12.67 8.73 3.69
CA PRO A 68 -12.66 9.94 2.88
C PRO A 68 -14.08 10.20 2.35
N PRO A 69 -14.46 11.48 2.19
CA PRO A 69 -15.80 11.84 1.76
C PRO A 69 -16.11 11.19 0.41
N THR A 70 -17.29 10.60 0.29
CA THR A 70 -17.78 10.01 -0.96
C THR A 70 -18.01 11.11 -2.00
N ALA A 71 -18.01 10.74 -3.29
CA ALA A 71 -18.30 11.68 -4.40
C ALA A 71 -19.60 12.45 -4.19
N ALA A 72 -20.63 11.80 -3.63
CA ALA A 72 -21.90 12.41 -3.31
C ALA A 72 -21.79 13.59 -2.31
N SER A 73 -20.85 13.53 -1.37
CA SER A 73 -20.62 14.64 -0.43
C SER A 73 -19.79 15.78 -1.03
N LEU A 74 -19.02 15.50 -2.10
CA LEU A 74 -18.21 16.49 -2.80
C LEU A 74 -18.93 17.15 -3.98
N LEU A 75 -19.93 16.47 -4.55
CA LEU A 75 -20.82 17.03 -5.57
C LEU A 75 -21.87 17.86 -4.83
N GLY A 76 -21.66 19.16 -4.70
CA GLY A 76 -22.71 20.07 -4.27
C GLY A 76 -23.86 20.00 -5.28
N SER A 77 -25.07 19.78 -4.80
CA SER A 77 -26.28 19.77 -5.63
C SER A 77 -26.50 21.15 -6.28
N ASP A 78 -25.96 21.36 -7.47
CA ASP A 78 -26.34 22.47 -8.34
C ASP A 78 -27.61 22.07 -9.14
N LEU A 79 -28.71 21.85 -8.41
CA LEU A 79 -30.02 21.77 -9.06
C LEU A 79 -30.73 23.10 -8.90
N ASP A 80 -30.56 23.98 -9.87
CA ASP A 80 -31.51 25.03 -10.15
C ASP A 80 -32.78 24.37 -10.77
N ALA A 81 -33.69 24.02 -9.89
CA ALA A 81 -35.03 23.59 -10.33
C ALA A 81 -35.83 24.81 -10.78
N GLY A 82 -36.06 24.86 -12.07
CA GLY A 82 -37.03 25.81 -12.68
C GLY A 82 -38.41 25.64 -12.04
N SER A 83 -39.00 26.75 -11.69
CA SER A 83 -40.31 26.88 -11.08
C SER A 83 -41.44 26.41 -12.00
N PRO A 84 -42.45 25.70 -11.51
CA PRO A 84 -43.77 25.71 -12.09
C PRO A 84 -44.59 26.79 -11.42
N THR A 85 -45.19 27.63 -12.25
CA THR A 85 -46.24 28.57 -11.91
C THR A 85 -47.48 27.87 -11.38
N SER A 86 -47.99 28.27 -10.20
CA SER A 86 -49.37 28.08 -9.81
C SER A 86 -49.86 29.23 -8.94
N ASP A 87 -50.94 29.86 -9.43
CA ASP A 87 -51.70 30.92 -8.79
C ASP A 87 -52.26 30.55 -7.41
N PHE A 88 -51.98 31.43 -6.41
CA PHE A 88 -52.83 31.59 -5.22
C PHE A 88 -52.81 33.06 -4.74
N PRO A 89 -53.92 33.54 -4.16
CA PRO A 89 -54.25 34.97 -4.00
C PRO A 89 -53.48 35.67 -2.87
N PRO A 90 -53.51 36.99 -2.82
CA PRO A 90 -52.61 37.80 -2.00
C PRO A 90 -52.96 37.77 -0.50
N ARG A 91 -52.06 37.32 0.35
CA ARG A 91 -52.13 37.52 1.79
C ARG A 91 -51.27 38.73 2.23
N GLN A 92 -51.90 39.48 3.06
CA GLN A 92 -51.53 40.72 3.73
C GLN A 92 -50.01 40.92 4.06
N LYS A 93 -49.56 42.12 3.75
CA LYS A 93 -48.26 42.68 4.15
C LYS A 93 -48.12 42.67 5.67
N LEU A 94 -47.33 41.73 6.22
CA LEU A 94 -46.78 41.84 7.56
C LEU A 94 -45.41 42.52 7.42
N CYS A 95 -45.18 43.55 8.22
CA CYS A 95 -43.92 44.27 8.29
C CYS A 95 -42.75 43.30 8.48
N LYS A 96 -41.76 43.38 7.60
CA LYS A 96 -40.47 42.70 7.79
C LYS A 96 -39.74 43.34 8.96
N PRO A 97 -39.32 42.57 9.98
CA PRO A 97 -38.30 43.07 10.87
C PRO A 97 -36.98 43.10 10.09
N SER A 98 -36.34 44.23 10.02
CA SER A 98 -35.02 44.44 9.50
C SER A 98 -34.02 43.74 10.44
N MET A 99 -33.67 42.50 10.11
CA MET A 99 -32.56 41.78 10.74
C MET A 99 -31.68 41.15 9.68
N ASP A 100 -31.14 41.94 8.78
CA ASP A 100 -30.00 41.56 7.97
C ASP A 100 -28.72 42.17 8.58
N ARG A 101 -28.39 41.84 9.82
CA ARG A 101 -26.99 41.72 10.23
C ARG A 101 -26.52 40.32 9.83
N GLN A 102 -26.30 40.12 8.54
CA GLN A 102 -25.41 39.05 8.09
C GLN A 102 -24.09 39.27 8.85
N LEU A 103 -23.76 38.33 9.70
CA LEU A 103 -22.41 38.19 10.24
C LEU A 103 -21.50 37.88 9.06
N VAL A 104 -21.10 38.92 8.33
CA VAL A 104 -20.04 38.81 7.31
C VAL A 104 -18.76 38.63 8.11
N LEU A 105 -18.43 37.38 8.40
CA LEU A 105 -17.12 37.04 8.93
C LEU A 105 -16.07 37.57 7.95
N ASP A 106 -15.13 38.34 8.46
CA ASP A 106 -13.98 38.81 7.67
C ASP A 106 -13.33 37.59 7.01
N GLU A 107 -13.02 37.67 5.72
CA GLU A 107 -12.45 36.55 4.95
C GLU A 107 -11.17 36.00 5.61
N LYS A 108 -10.40 36.85 6.30
CA LYS A 108 -9.22 36.43 7.05
C LYS A 108 -9.58 35.50 8.24
N VAL A 109 -10.63 35.89 8.98
CA VAL A 109 -11.12 35.11 10.11
C VAL A 109 -11.71 33.79 9.62
N LEU A 110 -12.52 33.84 8.55
CA LEU A 110 -13.10 32.67 7.92
C LEU A 110 -12.02 31.69 7.42
N ASN A 111 -10.98 32.21 6.77
CA ASN A 111 -9.84 31.39 6.31
C ASN A 111 -9.15 30.66 7.46
N ARG A 112 -8.97 31.30 8.62
CA ARG A 112 -8.36 30.63 9.79
C ARG A 112 -9.32 29.62 10.42
N LEU A 113 -10.58 29.96 10.56
CA LEU A 113 -11.61 29.09 11.14
C LEU A 113 -11.75 27.78 10.36
N LEU A 114 -11.79 27.85 9.03
CA LEU A 114 -12.02 26.69 8.16
C LEU A 114 -10.88 25.65 8.16
N TRP A 115 -9.70 25.98 8.69
CA TRP A 115 -8.61 25.03 8.87
C TRP A 115 -8.89 23.98 9.97
N TYR A 116 -9.71 24.32 10.96
CA TYR A 116 -9.98 23.44 12.10
C TYR A 116 -11.06 22.39 11.81
N PHE A 117 -11.70 22.44 10.65
CA PHE A 117 -12.74 21.50 10.27
C PHE A 117 -12.19 20.33 9.47
N THR A 118 -12.78 19.16 9.68
CA THR A 118 -12.54 17.95 8.90
C THR A 118 -12.98 18.14 7.45
N THR A 119 -12.55 17.24 6.57
CA THR A 119 -12.94 17.27 5.15
C THR A 119 -14.46 17.16 4.98
N ALA A 120 -15.11 16.28 5.75
CA ALA A 120 -16.56 16.11 5.73
C ALA A 120 -17.30 17.39 6.16
N GLU A 121 -16.88 18.00 7.25
CA GLU A 121 -17.45 19.27 7.73
C GLU A 121 -17.26 20.40 6.72
N LYS A 122 -16.10 20.49 6.08
CA LYS A 122 -15.85 21.47 4.99
C LYS A 122 -16.82 21.29 3.83
N CYS A 123 -17.20 20.06 3.48
CA CYS A 123 -18.23 19.79 2.46
C CYS A 123 -19.59 20.33 2.87
N VAL A 124 -20.01 20.15 4.13
CA VAL A 124 -21.26 20.69 4.67
C VAL A 124 -21.22 22.22 4.71
N LEU A 125 -20.12 22.78 5.22
CA LEU A 125 -19.94 24.24 5.33
C LEU A 125 -19.94 24.94 3.95
N ALA A 126 -19.46 24.28 2.90
CA ALA A 126 -19.53 24.79 1.53
C ALA A 126 -20.96 24.95 1.01
N GLN A 127 -21.97 24.35 1.65
CA GLN A 127 -23.38 24.46 1.29
C GLN A 127 -24.11 25.58 2.05
N VAL A 128 -23.50 26.17 3.07
CA VAL A 128 -24.13 27.19 3.92
C VAL A 128 -24.41 28.48 3.16
N CYS A 129 -23.43 29.02 2.43
CA CYS A 129 -23.62 30.21 1.61
C CYS A 129 -22.55 30.32 0.50
N LYS A 130 -22.81 31.20 -0.47
CA LYS A 130 -21.90 31.42 -1.62
C LYS A 130 -20.52 31.91 -1.19
N THR A 131 -20.40 32.73 -0.14
CA THR A 131 -19.12 33.24 0.38
C THR A 131 -18.29 32.12 0.98
N TRP A 132 -18.87 31.26 1.82
CA TRP A 132 -18.17 30.11 2.41
C TRP A 132 -17.75 29.12 1.34
N ARG A 133 -18.63 28.85 0.36
CA ARG A 133 -18.32 28.00 -0.80
C ARG A 133 -17.10 28.55 -1.55
N LYS A 134 -17.09 29.86 -1.88
CA LYS A 134 -15.97 30.47 -2.59
C LYS A 134 -14.64 30.34 -1.85
N VAL A 135 -14.65 30.51 -0.53
CA VAL A 135 -13.44 30.35 0.28
C VAL A 135 -13.02 28.88 0.34
N LEU A 136 -13.96 27.96 0.60
CA LEU A 136 -13.69 26.54 0.71
C LEU A 136 -13.30 25.87 -0.63
N TYR A 137 -13.63 26.48 -1.77
CA TYR A 137 -13.19 25.95 -3.06
C TYR A 137 -11.74 26.34 -3.41
N GLN A 138 -11.03 27.01 -2.52
CA GLN A 138 -9.59 27.26 -2.72
C GLN A 138 -8.79 25.98 -2.49
N PRO A 139 -7.80 25.65 -3.37
CA PRO A 139 -7.03 24.40 -3.30
C PRO A 139 -6.37 24.12 -1.95
N LYS A 140 -5.92 25.16 -1.25
CA LYS A 140 -5.24 25.04 0.05
C LYS A 140 -6.02 24.29 1.13
N PHE A 141 -7.35 24.23 1.06
CA PHE A 141 -8.18 23.50 2.03
C PHE A 141 -8.33 22.00 1.72
N TRP A 142 -7.87 21.58 0.54
CA TRP A 142 -8.03 20.23 -0.01
C TRP A 142 -6.68 19.57 -0.29
N ASP A 143 -5.58 20.19 0.12
CA ASP A 143 -4.26 19.62 -0.03
C ASP A 143 -4.16 18.30 0.73
N GLY A 144 -3.56 17.28 0.07
CA GLY A 144 -3.48 15.93 0.61
C GLY A 144 -4.79 15.11 0.59
N VAL A 145 -5.91 15.68 0.11
CA VAL A 145 -7.19 14.96 0.00
C VAL A 145 -7.28 14.26 -1.35
N THR A 146 -7.51 12.95 -1.33
CA THR A 146 -7.75 12.13 -2.53
C THR A 146 -9.23 11.74 -2.60
N PRO A 147 -10.04 12.31 -3.53
CA PRO A 147 -11.40 11.89 -3.75
C PRO A 147 -11.48 10.44 -4.22
N ILE A 148 -12.44 9.68 -3.67
CA ILE A 148 -12.79 8.34 -4.13
C ILE A 148 -14.04 8.45 -4.98
N LEU A 149 -13.94 8.05 -6.25
CA LEU A 149 -15.03 8.08 -7.23
C LEU A 149 -15.37 6.66 -7.65
N HIS A 150 -16.58 6.22 -7.36
CA HIS A 150 -17.06 4.93 -7.84
C HIS A 150 -17.65 5.08 -9.25
N ALA A 151 -17.47 4.09 -10.12
CA ALA A 151 -17.99 4.10 -11.48
C ALA A 151 -19.49 4.45 -11.57
N LYS A 152 -20.30 3.92 -10.62
CA LYS A 152 -21.72 4.21 -10.52
C LYS A 152 -22.05 5.69 -10.19
N GLU A 153 -21.12 6.42 -9.60
CA GLU A 153 -21.27 7.82 -9.18
C GLU A 153 -20.79 8.79 -10.27
N LEU A 154 -20.15 8.28 -11.32
CA LEU A 154 -19.69 9.07 -12.45
C LEU A 154 -20.82 9.40 -13.44
N TYR A 155 -22.01 8.82 -13.26
CA TYR A 155 -23.12 9.00 -14.19
C TYR A 155 -24.42 9.35 -13.47
N HIS A 156 -25.17 10.25 -14.09
CA HIS A 156 -26.59 10.48 -13.80
C HIS A 156 -27.45 9.72 -14.78
N PHE A 157 -28.57 9.17 -14.29
CA PHE A 157 -29.61 8.58 -15.16
C PHE A 157 -30.61 9.66 -15.49
N LEU A 158 -30.73 9.98 -16.77
CA LEU A 158 -31.77 10.87 -17.29
C LEU A 158 -33.12 10.16 -17.31
N PRO A 159 -34.24 10.90 -17.28
CA PRO A 159 -35.58 10.32 -17.43
C PRO A 159 -35.75 9.52 -18.72
N SER A 160 -34.97 9.79 -19.76
CA SER A 160 -34.89 9.03 -21.01
C SER A 160 -34.27 7.63 -20.86
N GLY A 161 -33.64 7.31 -19.71
CA GLY A 161 -32.88 6.11 -19.50
C GLY A 161 -31.40 6.19 -19.96
N GLU A 162 -31.01 7.29 -20.56
CA GLU A 162 -29.62 7.57 -20.94
C GLU A 162 -28.78 7.90 -19.73
N LYS A 163 -27.46 7.62 -19.84
CA LYS A 163 -26.47 7.98 -18.82
C LYS A 163 -25.73 9.24 -19.27
N GLU A 164 -25.67 10.22 -18.39
CA GLU A 164 -24.87 11.42 -18.60
C GLU A 164 -23.74 11.46 -17.55
N PHE A 165 -22.53 11.80 -17.99
CA PHE A 165 -21.37 11.91 -17.09
C PHE A 165 -21.53 13.12 -16.19
N VAL A 166 -21.20 12.97 -14.91
CA VAL A 166 -21.31 14.07 -13.91
C VAL A 166 -20.25 15.14 -14.16
N SER A 167 -20.61 16.40 -13.92
CA SER A 167 -19.65 17.51 -14.03
C SER A 167 -18.59 17.44 -12.91
N LEU A 168 -17.34 17.33 -13.29
CA LEU A 168 -16.20 17.33 -12.35
C LEU A 168 -15.59 18.75 -12.15
N GLN A 169 -16.28 19.79 -12.60
CA GLN A 169 -15.83 21.18 -12.48
C GLN A 169 -15.55 21.59 -11.02
N ALA A 170 -16.38 21.13 -10.08
CA ALA A 170 -16.21 21.41 -8.66
C ALA A 170 -14.89 20.84 -8.09
N PHE A 171 -14.43 19.69 -8.61
CA PHE A 171 -13.14 19.10 -8.23
C PHE A 171 -11.98 19.91 -8.83
N ALA A 172 -12.11 20.38 -10.06
CA ALA A 172 -11.12 21.22 -10.72
C ALA A 172 -10.94 22.56 -9.99
N LEU A 173 -12.03 23.19 -9.55
CA LEU A 173 -11.99 24.44 -8.78
C LEU A 173 -11.31 24.28 -7.42
N ARG A 174 -11.44 23.11 -6.79
CA ARG A 174 -10.74 22.76 -5.54
C ARG A 174 -9.28 22.35 -5.77
N GLY A 175 -8.85 22.19 -7.02
CA GLY A 175 -7.48 21.89 -7.40
C GLY A 175 -7.07 20.43 -7.12
N PHE A 176 -8.01 19.50 -7.10
CA PHE A 176 -7.67 18.09 -6.92
C PHE A 176 -6.75 17.58 -8.03
N HIS A 177 -5.66 16.95 -7.63
CA HIS A 177 -4.65 16.38 -8.50
C HIS A 177 -4.39 14.89 -8.22
N ALA A 178 -5.10 14.32 -7.26
CA ALA A 178 -5.07 12.91 -6.91
C ALA A 178 -6.50 12.35 -6.92
N PHE A 179 -6.68 11.15 -7.46
CA PHE A 179 -7.98 10.47 -7.51
C PHE A 179 -7.84 8.97 -7.26
N CYS A 180 -8.81 8.41 -6.54
CA CYS A 180 -9.02 6.98 -6.44
C CYS A 180 -10.30 6.62 -7.20
N LEU A 181 -10.17 5.86 -8.29
CA LEU A 181 -11.29 5.43 -9.12
C LEU A 181 -11.59 3.96 -8.82
N VAL A 182 -12.85 3.64 -8.54
CA VAL A 182 -13.26 2.33 -8.06
C VAL A 182 -14.26 1.69 -9.00
N GLY A 183 -13.94 0.49 -9.50
CA GLY A 183 -14.82 -0.30 -10.36
C GLY A 183 -15.01 0.28 -11.74
N VAL A 184 -14.00 1.00 -12.26
CA VAL A 184 -14.05 1.65 -13.58
C VAL A 184 -13.58 0.71 -14.68
N SER A 185 -14.13 0.91 -15.88
CA SER A 185 -13.74 0.28 -17.14
C SER A 185 -12.92 1.25 -18.01
N ASP A 186 -12.40 0.76 -19.14
CA ASP A 186 -11.71 1.59 -20.12
C ASP A 186 -12.56 2.78 -20.59
N LEU A 187 -13.87 2.56 -20.80
CA LEU A 187 -14.78 3.62 -21.19
C LEU A 187 -14.94 4.68 -20.09
N ASP A 188 -15.08 4.27 -18.83
CA ASP A 188 -15.21 5.20 -17.70
C ASP A 188 -13.96 6.06 -17.54
N ILE A 189 -12.77 5.51 -17.84
CA ILE A 189 -11.51 6.26 -17.82
C ILE A 189 -11.48 7.30 -18.95
N CYS A 190 -11.89 6.93 -20.18
CA CYS A 190 -11.96 7.88 -21.29
C CYS A 190 -12.92 9.04 -20.97
N GLU A 191 -14.10 8.74 -20.45
CA GLU A 191 -15.08 9.73 -20.02
C GLU A 191 -14.53 10.63 -18.89
N PHE A 192 -13.83 10.06 -17.91
CA PHE A 192 -13.16 10.84 -16.86
C PHE A 192 -12.13 11.82 -17.44
N ILE A 193 -11.30 11.36 -18.39
CA ILE A 193 -10.29 12.19 -19.04
C ILE A 193 -10.92 13.35 -19.79
N ASP A 194 -11.99 13.08 -20.53
CA ASP A 194 -12.66 14.08 -21.35
C ASP A 194 -13.43 15.12 -20.53
N ASN A 195 -13.99 14.69 -19.40
CA ASN A 195 -14.84 15.54 -18.57
C ASN A 195 -14.13 16.20 -17.38
N TYR A 196 -12.89 15.79 -17.04
CA TYR A 196 -12.12 16.47 -16.00
C TYR A 196 -11.20 17.54 -16.59
N PRO A 197 -11.43 18.84 -16.32
CA PRO A 197 -10.68 19.94 -16.97
C PRO A 197 -9.17 19.92 -16.77
N LEU A 198 -8.69 19.29 -15.69
CA LEU A 198 -7.26 19.22 -15.35
C LEU A 198 -6.65 17.86 -15.67
N SER A 199 -7.36 16.95 -16.33
CA SER A 199 -6.93 15.57 -16.57
C SER A 199 -5.53 15.46 -17.17
N LYS A 200 -5.25 16.23 -18.22
CA LYS A 200 -4.02 16.12 -19.01
C LYS A 200 -2.76 16.64 -18.32
N LYS A 201 -2.85 17.67 -17.48
CA LYS A 201 -1.69 18.34 -16.88
C LYS A 201 -1.75 18.46 -15.35
N GLY A 202 -2.94 18.40 -14.78
CA GLY A 202 -3.16 18.65 -13.36
C GLY A 202 -3.11 17.39 -12.49
N VAL A 203 -3.46 16.23 -13.05
CA VAL A 203 -3.47 14.97 -12.30
C VAL A 203 -2.05 14.47 -12.08
N LYS A 204 -1.71 14.20 -10.82
CA LYS A 204 -0.40 13.71 -10.37
C LYS A 204 -0.45 12.29 -9.82
N SER A 205 -1.62 11.88 -9.34
CA SER A 205 -1.81 10.58 -8.72
C SER A 205 -3.14 9.96 -9.15
N VAL A 206 -3.09 8.71 -9.57
CA VAL A 206 -4.26 7.91 -9.88
C VAL A 206 -4.13 6.54 -9.21
N SER A 207 -5.15 6.17 -8.45
CA SER A 207 -5.32 4.83 -7.89
C SER A 207 -6.54 4.18 -8.53
N LEU A 208 -6.36 3.03 -9.17
CA LEU A 208 -7.43 2.21 -9.75
C LEU A 208 -7.68 1.00 -8.85
N LYS A 209 -8.91 0.86 -8.35
CA LYS A 209 -9.29 -0.25 -7.45
C LYS A 209 -10.48 -1.02 -8.00
N ARG A 210 -10.40 -2.35 -8.00
CA ARG A 210 -11.47 -3.26 -8.48
C ARG A 210 -11.94 -2.89 -9.89
N SER A 211 -11.00 -2.50 -10.75
CA SER A 211 -11.28 -1.95 -12.07
C SER A 211 -11.00 -2.99 -13.16
N THR A 212 -11.79 -2.98 -14.22
CA THR A 212 -11.66 -3.91 -15.36
C THR A 212 -10.89 -3.28 -16.52
N ILE A 213 -9.90 -2.43 -16.18
CA ILE A 213 -9.07 -1.78 -17.19
C ILE A 213 -8.19 -2.81 -17.90
N THR A 214 -8.05 -2.65 -19.21
CA THR A 214 -7.13 -3.43 -20.05
C THR A 214 -5.81 -2.70 -20.25
N ASP A 215 -4.78 -3.41 -20.77
CA ASP A 215 -3.50 -2.78 -21.13
C ASP A 215 -3.70 -1.65 -22.14
N ALA A 216 -4.61 -1.82 -23.13
CA ALA A 216 -4.95 -0.78 -24.11
C ALA A 216 -5.64 0.42 -23.45
N GLY A 217 -6.59 0.20 -22.52
CA GLY A 217 -7.25 1.28 -21.78
C GLY A 217 -6.28 2.04 -20.89
N LEU A 218 -5.34 1.31 -20.29
CA LEU A 218 -4.27 1.91 -19.49
C LEU A 218 -3.35 2.76 -20.36
N GLU A 219 -2.92 2.27 -21.53
CA GLU A 219 -2.08 3.01 -22.48
C GLU A 219 -2.74 4.34 -22.87
N VAL A 220 -4.02 4.33 -23.28
CA VAL A 220 -4.79 5.55 -23.59
C VAL A 220 -4.80 6.52 -22.39
N MET A 221 -5.00 6.03 -21.17
CA MET A 221 -4.95 6.85 -19.98
C MET A 221 -3.58 7.51 -19.80
N LEU A 222 -2.49 6.75 -19.94
CA LEU A 222 -1.14 7.22 -19.73
C LEU A 222 -0.69 8.23 -20.79
N GLU A 223 -1.11 8.05 -22.06
CA GLU A 223 -0.87 9.02 -23.13
C GLU A 223 -1.46 10.39 -22.82
N GLN A 224 -2.63 10.43 -22.19
CA GLN A 224 -3.31 11.68 -21.84
C GLN A 224 -2.79 12.28 -20.54
N MET A 225 -2.46 11.44 -19.52
CA MET A 225 -2.07 11.86 -18.19
C MET A 225 -0.56 11.80 -17.94
N GLN A 226 0.25 12.31 -18.86
CA GLN A 226 1.73 12.27 -18.80
C GLN A 226 2.35 13.00 -17.58
N GLY A 227 1.55 13.71 -16.81
CA GLY A 227 1.96 14.36 -15.56
C GLY A 227 1.91 13.48 -14.33
N LEU A 228 1.53 12.19 -14.45
CA LEU A 228 1.45 11.27 -13.32
C LEU A 228 2.83 11.02 -12.71
N MET A 229 2.85 11.06 -11.40
CA MET A 229 4.00 10.74 -10.54
C MET A 229 3.71 9.52 -9.67
N HIS A 230 2.44 9.24 -9.38
CA HIS A 230 1.99 8.13 -8.56
C HIS A 230 0.90 7.36 -9.31
N LEU A 231 1.14 6.07 -9.52
CA LEU A 231 0.19 5.16 -10.15
C LEU A 231 0.01 3.92 -9.28
N GLU A 232 -1.23 3.65 -8.92
CA GLU A 232 -1.61 2.50 -8.12
C GLU A 232 -2.67 1.67 -8.86
N LEU A 233 -2.37 0.41 -9.14
CA LEU A 233 -3.24 -0.58 -9.77
C LEU A 233 -3.41 -1.75 -8.81
N VAL A 234 -4.47 -1.73 -7.99
CA VAL A 234 -4.66 -2.69 -6.90
C VAL A 234 -6.08 -3.24 -6.84
N SER A 235 -6.26 -4.32 -6.10
CA SER A 235 -7.53 -4.97 -5.87
C SER A 235 -8.20 -5.47 -7.17
N ASP A 236 -7.67 -6.57 -7.70
CA ASP A 236 -8.25 -7.29 -8.84
C ASP A 236 -8.21 -6.55 -10.20
N CYS A 237 -7.21 -5.72 -10.45
CA CYS A 237 -6.89 -5.29 -11.81
C CYS A 237 -6.25 -6.45 -12.59
N ILE A 238 -7.05 -7.50 -12.85
CA ILE A 238 -6.62 -8.82 -13.32
C ILE A 238 -6.07 -8.86 -14.75
N ASN A 239 -6.34 -7.80 -15.52
CA ASN A 239 -5.96 -7.76 -16.95
C ASN A 239 -4.64 -7.02 -17.20
N VAL A 240 -3.90 -6.68 -16.15
CA VAL A 240 -2.61 -5.99 -16.26
C VAL A 240 -1.49 -7.00 -16.40
N ALA A 241 -0.71 -6.91 -17.48
CA ALA A 241 0.41 -7.78 -17.80
C ALA A 241 1.68 -6.98 -18.13
N ASP A 242 2.66 -7.61 -18.75
CA ASP A 242 3.96 -6.99 -19.05
C ASP A 242 3.83 -5.78 -20.00
N ASP A 243 2.87 -5.78 -20.94
CA ASP A 243 2.63 -4.69 -21.87
C ASP A 243 2.22 -3.39 -21.15
N ALA A 244 1.45 -3.50 -20.08
CA ALA A 244 1.13 -2.36 -19.21
C ALA A 244 2.39 -1.72 -18.60
N ILE A 245 3.34 -2.55 -18.14
CA ILE A 245 4.59 -2.04 -17.56
C ILE A 245 5.46 -1.40 -18.65
N ALA A 246 5.45 -1.95 -19.86
CA ALA A 246 6.12 -1.33 -21.01
C ALA A 246 5.54 0.06 -21.32
N ALA A 247 4.21 0.20 -21.35
CA ALA A 247 3.54 1.48 -21.54
C ALA A 247 3.86 2.47 -20.41
N ILE A 248 3.78 2.05 -19.15
CA ILE A 248 4.15 2.87 -17.97
C ILE A 248 5.59 3.38 -18.10
N SER A 249 6.51 2.51 -18.49
CA SER A 249 7.93 2.87 -18.59
C SER A 249 8.23 3.86 -19.72
N GLN A 250 7.49 3.80 -20.82
CA GLN A 250 7.64 4.69 -21.97
C GLN A 250 6.95 6.05 -21.73
N LEU A 251 5.74 6.04 -21.19
CA LEU A 251 4.87 7.21 -21.12
C LEU A 251 5.02 8.03 -19.83
N LEU A 252 5.50 7.44 -18.73
CA LEU A 252 5.65 8.12 -17.43
C LEU A 252 7.11 8.30 -17.00
N PRO A 253 7.89 9.14 -17.67
CA PRO A 253 9.31 9.32 -17.37
C PRO A 253 9.60 9.98 -16.02
N ASN A 254 8.59 10.55 -15.35
CA ASN A 254 8.71 11.21 -14.06
C ASN A 254 8.01 10.44 -12.93
N LEU A 255 7.73 9.14 -13.16
CA LEU A 255 7.10 8.29 -12.17
C LEU A 255 7.96 8.22 -10.89
N SER A 256 7.34 8.49 -9.75
CA SER A 256 7.96 8.43 -8.42
C SER A 256 7.52 7.19 -7.64
N GLU A 257 6.25 6.83 -7.76
CA GLU A 257 5.67 5.69 -7.07
C GLU A 257 4.85 4.84 -8.03
N LEU A 258 5.10 3.53 -8.00
CA LEU A 258 4.33 2.51 -8.70
C LEU A 258 3.90 1.43 -7.71
N SER A 259 2.61 1.16 -7.67
CA SER A 259 2.04 0.07 -6.89
C SER A 259 1.19 -0.81 -7.81
N LEU A 260 1.54 -2.08 -7.89
CA LEU A 260 0.89 -3.05 -8.75
C LEU A 260 0.41 -4.25 -7.93
N GLN A 261 -0.81 -4.67 -8.17
CA GLN A 261 -1.30 -6.00 -7.80
C GLN A 261 -1.70 -6.72 -9.09
N ALA A 262 -0.74 -7.40 -9.71
CA ALA A 262 -0.88 -7.94 -11.05
C ALA A 262 -0.31 -9.37 -11.13
N TYR A 263 -1.19 -10.33 -11.29
CA TYR A 263 -0.85 -11.76 -11.27
C TYR A 263 -0.06 -12.23 -12.50
N HIS A 264 -0.14 -11.49 -13.61
CA HIS A 264 0.45 -11.83 -14.91
C HIS A 264 1.73 -11.06 -15.24
N VAL A 265 2.20 -10.21 -14.35
CA VAL A 265 3.48 -9.51 -14.52
C VAL A 265 4.64 -10.46 -14.27
N THR A 266 5.56 -10.55 -15.22
CA THR A 266 6.70 -11.47 -15.21
C THR A 266 8.04 -10.77 -14.98
N ASP A 267 9.12 -11.55 -14.90
CA ASP A 267 10.49 -11.04 -14.73
C ASP A 267 10.91 -10.08 -15.85
N THR A 268 10.36 -10.25 -17.07
CA THR A 268 10.68 -9.40 -18.23
C THR A 268 10.18 -7.98 -18.07
N ALA A 269 9.05 -7.78 -17.42
CA ALA A 269 8.49 -6.47 -17.15
C ALA A 269 9.45 -5.57 -16.34
N MET A 270 10.22 -6.16 -15.45
CA MET A 270 11.17 -5.43 -14.59
C MET A 270 12.35 -4.84 -15.39
N ALA A 271 12.60 -5.33 -16.60
CA ALA A 271 13.64 -4.82 -17.48
C ALA A 271 13.18 -3.61 -18.33
N TYR A 272 11.88 -3.29 -18.37
CA TYR A 272 11.37 -2.18 -19.18
C TYR A 272 11.62 -0.81 -18.56
N PHE A 273 11.89 -0.70 -17.27
CA PHE A 273 12.15 0.58 -16.64
C PHE A 273 13.35 1.30 -17.26
N THR A 274 13.15 2.55 -17.63
CA THR A 274 14.17 3.38 -18.29
C THR A 274 15.20 3.91 -17.29
N ALA A 275 16.38 4.28 -17.79
CA ALA A 275 17.40 4.91 -16.95
C ALA A 275 16.91 6.19 -16.24
N LYS A 276 15.98 6.94 -16.86
CA LYS A 276 15.38 8.12 -16.22
C LYS A 276 14.54 7.74 -15.02
N GLN A 277 13.71 6.70 -15.12
CA GLN A 277 12.92 6.20 -14.00
C GLN A 277 13.81 5.64 -12.88
N GLY A 278 14.97 5.10 -13.18
CA GLY A 278 15.97 4.73 -12.20
C GLY A 278 16.38 5.87 -11.25
N TYR A 279 16.23 7.13 -11.68
CA TYR A 279 16.47 8.31 -10.84
C TYR A 279 15.21 8.85 -10.18
N THR A 280 14.05 8.73 -10.79
CA THR A 280 12.80 9.35 -10.32
C THR A 280 11.97 8.43 -9.45
N THR A 281 12.01 7.10 -9.68
CA THR A 281 11.20 6.14 -8.95
C THR A 281 11.86 5.80 -7.60
N HIS A 282 11.13 6.08 -6.55
CA HIS A 282 11.57 5.86 -5.16
C HIS A 282 10.77 4.77 -4.45
N THR A 283 9.57 4.49 -4.94
CA THR A 283 8.67 3.49 -4.35
C THR A 283 8.19 2.53 -5.42
N LEU A 284 8.41 1.23 -5.20
CA LEU A 284 7.86 0.15 -6.01
C LEU A 284 7.16 -0.86 -5.10
N ARG A 285 5.88 -1.12 -5.35
CA ARG A 285 5.12 -2.15 -4.65
C ARG A 285 4.59 -3.16 -5.66
N LEU A 286 5.04 -4.40 -5.53
CA LEU A 286 4.62 -5.54 -6.33
C LEU A 286 3.87 -6.50 -5.39
N GLN A 287 2.54 -6.42 -5.39
CA GLN A 287 1.71 -7.23 -4.52
C GLN A 287 1.14 -8.42 -5.27
N SER A 288 1.34 -9.63 -4.75
CA SER A 288 0.83 -10.87 -5.35
C SER A 288 1.25 -11.08 -6.81
N CYS A 289 2.41 -10.56 -7.21
CA CYS A 289 2.99 -10.79 -8.53
C CYS A 289 3.67 -12.18 -8.53
N TRP A 290 2.88 -13.23 -8.69
CA TRP A 290 3.32 -14.61 -8.48
C TRP A 290 4.32 -15.12 -9.51
N GLU A 291 4.39 -14.50 -10.67
CA GLU A 291 5.33 -14.88 -11.73
C GLU A 291 6.73 -14.30 -11.55
N ILE A 292 6.89 -13.28 -10.70
CA ILE A 292 8.18 -12.67 -10.42
C ILE A 292 9.06 -13.60 -9.58
N THR A 293 10.28 -13.82 -10.07
CA THR A 293 11.33 -14.62 -9.44
C THR A 293 12.55 -13.78 -9.07
N ASN A 294 13.61 -14.41 -8.58
CA ASN A 294 14.89 -13.74 -8.33
C ASN A 294 15.48 -13.09 -9.61
N HIS A 295 15.17 -13.60 -10.81
CA HIS A 295 15.59 -12.96 -12.05
C HIS A 295 14.90 -11.61 -12.27
N GLY A 296 13.62 -11.50 -11.93
CA GLY A 296 12.94 -10.20 -11.93
C GLY A 296 13.56 -9.22 -10.93
N VAL A 297 13.99 -9.70 -9.76
CA VAL A 297 14.72 -8.88 -8.79
C VAL A 297 16.05 -8.38 -9.37
N VAL A 298 16.81 -9.22 -10.08
CA VAL A 298 18.05 -8.77 -10.78
C VAL A 298 17.74 -7.60 -11.73
N ASN A 299 16.74 -7.73 -12.57
CA ASN A 299 16.34 -6.68 -13.50
C ASN A 299 15.92 -5.40 -12.76
N MET A 300 15.12 -5.54 -11.70
CA MET A 300 14.61 -4.44 -10.90
C MET A 300 15.74 -3.63 -10.21
N VAL A 301 16.67 -4.29 -9.53
CA VAL A 301 17.73 -3.58 -8.78
C VAL A 301 18.69 -2.84 -9.71
N HIS A 302 18.90 -3.35 -10.93
CA HIS A 302 19.69 -2.66 -11.95
C HIS A 302 18.95 -1.46 -12.56
N SER A 303 17.64 -1.60 -12.81
CA SER A 303 16.82 -0.55 -13.42
C SER A 303 16.46 0.56 -12.46
N LEU A 304 16.21 0.24 -11.16
CA LEU A 304 15.70 1.16 -10.14
C LEU A 304 16.62 1.26 -8.91
N PRO A 305 17.87 1.68 -9.02
CA PRO A 305 18.87 1.66 -7.93
C PRO A 305 18.61 2.69 -6.82
N ASN A 306 17.62 3.57 -7.00
CA ASN A 306 17.32 4.64 -6.04
C ASN A 306 16.06 4.38 -5.21
N LEU A 307 15.55 3.15 -5.21
CA LEU A 307 14.40 2.80 -4.39
C LEU A 307 14.66 3.07 -2.91
N THR A 308 13.68 3.66 -2.25
CA THR A 308 13.64 3.88 -0.81
C THR A 308 12.54 3.06 -0.14
N ALA A 309 11.54 2.63 -0.89
CA ALA A 309 10.51 1.70 -0.45
C ALA A 309 10.28 0.61 -1.50
N LEU A 310 10.32 -0.65 -1.05
CA LEU A 310 10.08 -1.82 -1.88
C LEU A 310 9.13 -2.77 -1.16
N SER A 311 8.07 -3.19 -1.85
CA SER A 311 7.23 -4.31 -1.42
C SER A 311 7.24 -5.41 -2.48
N LEU A 312 7.53 -6.62 -2.03
CA LEU A 312 7.44 -7.88 -2.78
C LEU A 312 6.39 -8.80 -2.13
N SER A 313 5.39 -8.19 -1.46
CA SER A 313 4.36 -8.90 -0.71
C SER A 313 3.62 -9.90 -1.57
N GLY A 314 3.60 -11.17 -1.15
CA GLY A 314 2.95 -12.25 -1.88
C GLY A 314 3.69 -12.72 -3.14
N CYS A 315 4.91 -12.26 -3.40
CA CYS A 315 5.75 -12.78 -4.48
C CYS A 315 6.37 -14.13 -4.07
N SER A 316 5.57 -15.20 -4.16
CA SER A 316 5.86 -16.50 -3.56
C SER A 316 7.07 -17.26 -4.13
N LYS A 317 7.61 -16.82 -5.27
CA LYS A 317 8.80 -17.41 -5.91
C LYS A 317 10.10 -16.77 -5.45
N ILE A 318 10.06 -15.63 -4.76
CA ILE A 318 11.25 -14.96 -4.20
C ILE A 318 11.85 -15.80 -3.07
N THR A 319 13.17 -15.93 -3.05
CA THR A 319 13.96 -16.66 -2.04
C THR A 319 14.95 -15.72 -1.37
N ASP A 320 15.73 -16.26 -0.42
CA ASP A 320 16.79 -15.52 0.27
C ASP A 320 17.80 -14.92 -0.72
N ASP A 321 18.14 -15.61 -1.83
CA ASP A 321 19.01 -15.07 -2.87
C ASP A 321 18.44 -13.79 -3.50
N GLY A 322 17.11 -13.70 -3.66
CA GLY A 322 16.46 -12.47 -4.14
C GLY A 322 16.59 -11.33 -3.14
N VAL A 323 16.51 -11.63 -1.84
CA VAL A 323 16.69 -10.63 -0.78
C VAL A 323 18.16 -10.20 -0.67
N GLU A 324 19.12 -11.13 -0.87
CA GLU A 324 20.54 -10.81 -0.96
C GLU A 324 20.78 -9.74 -2.04
N LEU A 325 20.24 -9.95 -3.25
CA LEU A 325 20.34 -8.98 -4.35
C LEU A 325 19.74 -7.61 -3.99
N VAL A 326 18.58 -7.60 -3.31
CA VAL A 326 17.97 -6.34 -2.81
C VAL A 326 18.92 -5.66 -1.83
N ALA A 327 19.46 -6.39 -0.85
CA ALA A 327 20.29 -5.84 0.22
C ALA A 327 21.60 -5.26 -0.33
N GLU A 328 22.26 -5.98 -1.22
CA GLU A 328 23.53 -5.54 -1.82
C GLU A 328 23.38 -4.27 -2.69
N ASN A 329 22.29 -4.15 -3.43
CA ASN A 329 22.14 -3.12 -4.46
C ASN A 329 21.28 -1.92 -4.02
N LEU A 330 20.29 -2.09 -3.15
CA LEU A 330 19.35 -1.04 -2.75
C LEU A 330 19.65 -0.45 -1.37
N ARG A 331 20.87 -0.03 -1.13
CA ARG A 331 21.36 0.49 0.18
C ARG A 331 20.70 1.81 0.64
N LYS A 332 19.81 2.39 -0.16
CA LYS A 332 18.99 3.57 0.20
C LYS A 332 17.64 3.18 0.78
N LEU A 333 17.33 1.88 0.81
CA LEU A 333 16.03 1.38 1.23
C LEU A 333 15.75 1.76 2.69
N ARG A 334 14.52 2.26 2.94
CA ARG A 334 13.98 2.62 4.26
C ARG A 334 12.80 1.75 4.66
N SER A 335 12.04 1.26 3.68
CA SER A 335 10.90 0.36 3.91
C SER A 335 11.02 -0.84 2.99
N LEU A 336 10.93 -2.05 3.58
CA LEU A 336 10.94 -3.32 2.87
C LEU A 336 9.81 -4.20 3.38
N ASP A 337 8.94 -4.63 2.45
CA ASP A 337 7.85 -5.53 2.75
C ASP A 337 8.02 -6.85 1.98
N LEU A 338 8.19 -7.93 2.72
CA LEU A 338 8.33 -9.31 2.26
C LEU A 338 7.17 -10.19 2.75
N SER A 339 6.04 -9.59 3.13
CA SER A 339 4.88 -10.31 3.64
C SER A 339 4.42 -11.41 2.68
N TRP A 340 3.96 -12.53 3.22
CA TRP A 340 3.46 -13.65 2.43
C TRP A 340 4.50 -14.24 1.44
N CYS A 341 5.79 -14.14 1.74
CA CYS A 341 6.87 -14.78 0.98
C CYS A 341 7.32 -16.06 1.70
N PRO A 342 6.74 -17.23 1.38
CA PRO A 342 6.92 -18.45 2.16
C PRO A 342 8.29 -19.09 2.03
N ARG A 343 9.13 -18.62 1.10
CA ARG A 343 10.48 -19.14 0.86
C ARG A 343 11.57 -18.34 1.57
N ILE A 344 11.20 -17.20 2.17
CA ILE A 344 12.12 -16.36 2.94
C ILE A 344 12.42 -17.04 4.28
N THR A 345 13.71 -17.09 4.65
CA THR A 345 14.22 -17.69 5.88
C THR A 345 15.08 -16.68 6.67
N ASP A 346 15.68 -17.14 7.76
CA ASP A 346 16.60 -16.34 8.58
C ASP A 346 17.82 -15.82 7.81
N MET A 347 18.22 -16.50 6.72
CA MET A 347 19.32 -16.06 5.84
C MET A 347 19.01 -14.72 5.19
N ALA A 348 17.77 -14.50 4.75
CA ALA A 348 17.34 -13.19 4.24
C ALA A 348 17.51 -12.09 5.28
N LEU A 349 17.20 -12.38 6.56
CA LEU A 349 17.35 -11.41 7.65
C LEU A 349 18.81 -11.10 7.97
N GLU A 350 19.71 -12.07 7.78
CA GLU A 350 21.15 -11.85 7.85
C GLU A 350 21.61 -10.84 6.80
N TYR A 351 21.23 -11.03 5.52
CA TYR A 351 21.58 -10.11 4.43
C TYR A 351 21.00 -8.70 4.67
N ILE A 352 19.74 -8.60 5.10
CA ILE A 352 19.09 -7.34 5.46
C ILE A 352 19.89 -6.61 6.55
N ALA A 353 20.26 -7.32 7.62
CA ALA A 353 20.98 -6.73 8.75
C ALA A 353 22.40 -6.30 8.38
N CYS A 354 23.05 -7.01 7.45
CA CYS A 354 24.40 -6.70 7.00
C CYS A 354 24.50 -5.49 6.09
N ASP A 355 23.51 -5.26 5.20
CA ASP A 355 23.66 -4.28 4.12
C ASP A 355 22.66 -3.11 4.18
N LEU A 356 21.46 -3.29 4.73
CA LEU A 356 20.40 -2.26 4.72
C LEU A 356 20.45 -1.36 5.96
N HIS A 357 21.56 -0.66 6.16
CA HIS A 357 21.78 0.18 7.35
C HIS A 357 20.85 1.39 7.50
N LYS A 358 20.03 1.71 6.47
CA LYS A 358 19.05 2.80 6.49
C LYS A 358 17.61 2.30 6.62
N LEU A 359 17.42 0.98 6.75
CA LEU A 359 16.09 0.41 6.84
C LEU A 359 15.45 0.83 8.17
N GLU A 360 14.26 1.43 8.04
CA GLU A 360 13.46 1.94 9.15
C GLU A 360 12.21 1.07 9.40
N GLU A 361 11.71 0.44 8.35
CA GLU A 361 10.51 -0.40 8.38
C GLU A 361 10.76 -1.73 7.69
N LEU A 362 10.42 -2.82 8.37
CA LEU A 362 10.50 -4.18 7.84
C LEU A 362 9.21 -4.94 8.14
N VAL A 363 8.56 -5.44 7.07
CA VAL A 363 7.32 -6.21 7.16
C VAL A 363 7.58 -7.64 6.71
N LEU A 364 7.35 -8.59 7.62
CA LEU A 364 7.60 -10.03 7.44
C LEU A 364 6.36 -10.87 7.76
N ASP A 365 5.19 -10.27 7.66
CA ASP A 365 3.92 -10.92 7.99
C ASP A 365 3.77 -12.24 7.22
N ARG A 366 3.45 -13.32 7.94
CA ARG A 366 3.28 -14.67 7.35
C ARG A 366 4.52 -15.23 6.65
N CYS A 367 5.72 -14.75 6.97
CA CYS A 367 6.96 -15.44 6.58
C CYS A 367 7.18 -16.63 7.53
N VAL A 368 6.57 -17.75 7.20
CA VAL A 368 6.42 -18.93 8.08
C VAL A 368 7.73 -19.67 8.41
N ARG A 369 8.84 -19.31 7.77
CA ARG A 369 10.15 -19.97 7.96
C ARG A 369 11.13 -19.10 8.75
N ILE A 370 10.71 -17.92 9.21
CA ILE A 370 11.49 -17.07 10.09
C ILE A 370 11.40 -17.58 11.52
N THR A 371 12.56 -17.68 12.19
CA THR A 371 12.73 -18.20 13.54
C THR A 371 13.40 -17.18 14.46
N ASP A 372 13.66 -17.56 15.69
CA ASP A 372 14.37 -16.75 16.68
C ASP A 372 15.79 -16.33 16.22
N THR A 373 16.44 -17.16 15.40
CA THR A 373 17.75 -16.86 14.82
C THR A 373 17.71 -15.61 13.95
N GLY A 374 16.68 -15.49 13.12
CA GLY A 374 16.48 -14.31 12.27
C GLY A 374 16.31 -13.02 13.09
N LEU A 375 15.57 -13.08 14.21
CA LEU A 375 15.45 -11.94 15.13
C LEU A 375 16.78 -11.56 15.77
N GLY A 376 17.65 -12.54 16.00
CA GLY A 376 19.03 -12.30 16.45
C GLY A 376 19.82 -11.43 15.47
N TYR A 377 19.71 -11.66 14.15
CA TYR A 377 20.32 -10.80 13.14
C TYR A 377 19.72 -9.38 13.16
N LEU A 378 18.39 -9.26 13.16
CA LEU A 378 17.71 -7.96 13.18
C LEU A 378 18.07 -7.12 14.41
N SER A 379 18.37 -7.74 15.54
CA SER A 379 18.75 -7.03 16.78
C SER A 379 20.01 -6.14 16.65
N THR A 380 20.81 -6.36 15.60
CA THR A 380 22.00 -5.54 15.31
C THR A 380 21.67 -4.24 14.56
N MET A 381 20.45 -4.08 14.04
CA MET A 381 20.01 -2.94 13.24
C MET A 381 19.64 -1.75 14.12
N SER A 382 20.45 -0.70 14.08
CA SER A 382 20.19 0.53 14.86
C SER A 382 19.23 1.52 14.18
N SER A 383 18.89 1.29 12.91
CA SER A 383 17.98 2.15 12.12
C SER A 383 16.53 1.69 12.16
N LEU A 384 16.26 0.42 12.50
CA LEU A 384 14.93 -0.17 12.43
C LEU A 384 14.01 0.43 13.49
N ARG A 385 12.87 0.96 13.04
CA ARG A 385 11.84 1.62 13.86
C ARG A 385 10.55 0.85 13.93
N SER A 386 10.19 0.18 12.82
CA SER A 386 8.93 -0.56 12.70
C SER A 386 9.21 -1.98 12.23
N LEU A 387 8.78 -2.96 13.02
CA LEU A 387 8.94 -4.38 12.71
C LEU A 387 7.58 -5.09 12.82
N TYR A 388 7.17 -5.70 11.71
CA TYR A 388 5.94 -6.47 11.65
C TYR A 388 6.26 -7.95 11.44
N LEU A 389 5.78 -8.78 12.35
CA LEU A 389 6.01 -10.24 12.40
C LEU A 389 4.69 -11.00 12.55
N ARG A 390 3.58 -10.44 12.03
CA ARG A 390 2.27 -11.05 12.20
C ARG A 390 2.25 -12.46 11.62
N TRP A 391 1.70 -13.41 12.39
CA TRP A 391 1.56 -14.80 11.95
C TRP A 391 2.90 -15.48 11.60
N CYS A 392 4.02 -15.05 12.16
CA CYS A 392 5.29 -15.75 12.11
C CYS A 392 5.26 -16.91 13.12
N CYS A 393 4.87 -18.08 12.65
CA CYS A 393 4.51 -19.21 13.51
C CYS A 393 5.70 -19.95 14.15
N GLN A 394 6.95 -19.60 13.82
CA GLN A 394 8.16 -20.21 14.43
C GLN A 394 8.89 -19.26 15.37
N VAL A 395 8.42 -18.04 15.54
CA VAL A 395 8.96 -17.09 16.51
C VAL A 395 8.50 -17.46 17.91
N GLN A 396 9.45 -17.54 18.86
CA GLN A 396 9.24 -17.93 20.24
C GLN A 396 9.78 -16.85 21.20
N ASP A 397 9.59 -17.06 22.49
CA ASP A 397 10.05 -16.15 23.55
C ASP A 397 11.56 -15.86 23.51
N PHE A 398 12.36 -16.84 23.06
CA PHE A 398 13.80 -16.66 22.91
C PHE A 398 14.14 -15.61 21.84
N GLY A 399 13.41 -15.59 20.74
CA GLY A 399 13.55 -14.59 19.69
C GLY A 399 13.27 -13.17 20.20
N LEU A 400 12.24 -13.00 21.03
CA LEU A 400 11.93 -11.68 21.61
C LEU A 400 13.06 -11.13 22.47
N GLN A 401 13.81 -11.99 23.18
CA GLN A 401 14.94 -11.57 24.02
C GLN A 401 16.02 -10.82 23.22
N HIS A 402 16.20 -11.18 21.94
CA HIS A 402 17.13 -10.47 21.07
C HIS A 402 16.69 -9.02 20.78
N LEU A 403 15.38 -8.78 20.74
CA LEU A 403 14.83 -7.46 20.45
C LEU A 403 14.88 -6.49 21.62
N PHE A 404 14.98 -6.96 22.87
CA PHE A 404 14.93 -6.12 24.08
C PHE A 404 15.97 -5.00 24.12
N GLY A 405 17.07 -5.16 23.40
CA GLY A 405 18.14 -4.15 23.31
C GLY A 405 17.92 -3.10 22.21
N MET A 406 16.87 -3.20 21.38
CA MET A 406 16.66 -2.34 20.23
C MET A 406 16.01 -1.01 20.62
N LYS A 407 16.80 -0.04 21.03
CA LYS A 407 16.32 1.30 21.43
C LYS A 407 15.70 2.12 20.27
N SER A 408 15.96 1.74 19.02
CA SER A 408 15.40 2.41 17.85
C SER A 408 13.95 2.03 17.58
N LEU A 409 13.49 0.87 18.10
CA LEU A 409 12.18 0.32 17.78
C LEU A 409 11.06 1.15 18.41
N ARG A 410 10.10 1.55 17.57
CA ARG A 410 8.93 2.35 17.93
C ARG A 410 7.62 1.56 17.75
N LEU A 411 7.59 0.69 16.75
CA LEU A 411 6.43 -0.14 16.46
C LEU A 411 6.86 -1.60 16.36
N LEU A 412 6.15 -2.47 17.08
CA LEU A 412 6.32 -3.92 17.03
C LEU A 412 4.96 -4.59 16.90
N SER A 413 4.74 -5.32 15.81
CA SER A 413 3.54 -6.13 15.63
C SER A 413 3.89 -7.61 15.67
N LEU A 414 3.27 -8.32 16.62
CA LEU A 414 3.43 -9.77 16.85
C LEU A 414 2.09 -10.50 16.72
N ALA A 415 1.07 -9.85 16.16
CA ALA A 415 -0.28 -10.40 16.07
C ALA A 415 -0.30 -11.81 15.48
N GLY A 416 -1.03 -12.71 16.10
CA GLY A 416 -1.20 -14.08 15.62
C GLY A 416 0.03 -14.99 15.73
N CYS A 417 1.07 -14.62 16.51
CA CYS A 417 2.23 -15.48 16.77
C CYS A 417 1.87 -16.53 17.84
N PRO A 418 1.76 -17.82 17.49
CA PRO A 418 1.14 -18.83 18.36
C PRO A 418 2.05 -19.32 19.47
N LEU A 419 3.36 -19.17 19.36
CA LEU A 419 4.35 -19.75 20.29
C LEU A 419 4.84 -18.75 21.34
N LEU A 420 4.34 -17.51 21.31
CA LEU A 420 4.68 -16.50 22.30
C LEU A 420 3.88 -16.72 23.57
N THR A 421 4.60 -16.78 24.70
CA THR A 421 3.98 -16.94 26.02
C THR A 421 3.92 -15.60 26.77
N THR A 422 3.13 -15.55 27.84
CA THR A 422 3.08 -14.39 28.72
C THR A 422 4.45 -14.04 29.29
N THR A 423 5.31 -15.03 29.51
CA THR A 423 6.67 -14.83 30.03
C THR A 423 7.56 -14.07 29.04
N GLY A 424 7.59 -14.49 27.77
CA GLY A 424 8.35 -13.80 26.73
C GLY A 424 7.82 -12.41 26.47
N LEU A 425 6.49 -12.28 26.34
CA LEU A 425 5.83 -11.00 26.10
C LEU A 425 6.07 -10.00 27.25
N SER A 426 6.08 -10.46 28.52
CA SER A 426 6.33 -9.56 29.65
C SER A 426 7.71 -8.86 29.61
N GLY A 427 8.68 -9.45 28.92
CA GLY A 427 10.00 -8.86 28.71
C GLY A 427 10.04 -7.64 27.79
N LEU A 428 8.99 -7.42 26.97
CA LEU A 428 8.91 -6.29 26.04
C LEU A 428 8.84 -4.93 26.73
N ILE A 429 8.60 -4.88 28.05
CA ILE A 429 8.73 -3.65 28.86
C ILE A 429 10.13 -3.05 28.80
N GLN A 430 11.17 -3.81 28.37
CA GLN A 430 12.52 -3.30 28.19
C GLN A 430 12.63 -2.35 26.98
N LEU A 431 11.68 -2.39 26.06
CA LEU A 431 11.58 -1.49 24.92
C LEU A 431 10.89 -0.17 25.35
N GLN A 432 11.59 0.62 26.15
CA GLN A 432 11.03 1.84 26.75
C GLN A 432 10.63 2.93 25.75
N ASP A 433 11.20 2.88 24.56
CA ASP A 433 10.92 3.81 23.45
C ASP A 433 9.82 3.31 22.49
N LEU A 434 9.16 2.19 22.81
CA LEU A 434 8.09 1.61 21.99
C LEU A 434 6.83 2.49 22.10
N GLU A 435 6.29 2.87 20.96
CA GLU A 435 5.10 3.71 20.83
C GLU A 435 3.85 2.90 20.52
N GLU A 436 4.00 1.78 19.78
CA GLU A 436 2.91 0.89 19.39
C GLU A 436 3.32 -0.58 19.51
N LEU A 437 2.49 -1.39 20.15
CA LEU A 437 2.65 -2.84 20.32
C LEU A 437 1.35 -3.55 19.96
N GLU A 438 1.35 -4.35 18.90
CA GLU A 438 0.19 -5.13 18.48
C GLU A 438 0.37 -6.61 18.89
N LEU A 439 -0.60 -7.13 19.67
CA LEU A 439 -0.61 -8.49 20.21
C LEU A 439 -1.93 -9.23 19.90
N THR A 440 -2.74 -8.71 19.01
CA THR A 440 -4.02 -9.31 18.59
C THR A 440 -3.85 -10.80 18.26
N ASN A 441 -4.70 -11.66 18.80
CA ASN A 441 -4.66 -13.11 18.58
C ASN A 441 -3.35 -13.81 19.03
N CYS A 442 -2.60 -13.26 19.98
CA CYS A 442 -1.49 -13.96 20.62
C CYS A 442 -2.00 -14.74 21.84
N PRO A 443 -1.80 -16.07 21.94
CA PRO A 443 -2.26 -16.85 23.08
C PRO A 443 -1.67 -16.43 24.43
N GLY A 444 -0.44 -15.91 24.43
CA GLY A 444 0.24 -15.39 25.64
C GLY A 444 -0.20 -13.99 26.05
N ALA A 445 -1.01 -13.28 25.26
CA ALA A 445 -1.50 -11.94 25.56
C ALA A 445 -2.73 -12.02 26.48
N THR A 446 -2.51 -12.01 27.79
CA THR A 446 -3.58 -12.11 28.81
C THR A 446 -3.98 -10.75 29.35
N ALA A 447 -5.18 -10.66 29.95
CA ALA A 447 -5.66 -9.41 30.56
C ALA A 447 -4.71 -8.89 31.65
N GLU A 448 -4.04 -9.78 32.39
CA GLU A 448 -3.02 -9.41 33.37
C GLU A 448 -1.80 -8.80 32.72
N LEU A 449 -1.40 -9.30 31.55
CA LEU A 449 -0.28 -8.76 30.77
C LEU A 449 -0.60 -7.34 30.28
N PHE A 450 -1.79 -7.08 29.78
CA PHE A 450 -2.18 -5.73 29.36
C PHE A 450 -2.21 -4.73 30.53
N LYS A 451 -2.69 -5.16 31.70
CA LYS A 451 -2.59 -4.37 32.91
C LYS A 451 -1.13 -4.11 33.31
N TYR A 452 -0.25 -5.08 33.12
CA TYR A 452 1.18 -4.92 33.39
C TYR A 452 1.81 -3.89 32.44
N TYR A 453 1.48 -3.94 31.15
CA TYR A 453 1.96 -2.94 30.18
C TYR A 453 1.47 -1.53 30.49
N SER A 454 0.21 -1.36 30.88
CA SER A 454 -0.31 -0.04 31.23
C SER A 454 0.44 0.64 32.39
N GLN A 455 1.10 -0.14 33.25
CA GLN A 455 1.93 0.35 34.34
C GLN A 455 3.37 0.63 33.98
N HIS A 456 3.94 -0.16 33.03
CA HIS A 456 5.38 -0.15 32.73
C HIS A 456 5.72 0.51 31.39
N LEU A 457 4.75 0.60 30.47
CA LEU A 457 4.84 1.28 29.18
C LEU A 457 3.70 2.27 28.99
N PRO A 458 3.56 3.30 29.83
CA PRO A 458 2.39 4.20 29.82
C PRO A 458 2.26 5.03 28.54
N HIS A 459 3.30 5.14 27.73
CA HIS A 459 3.33 5.88 26.47
C HIS A 459 3.13 4.98 25.25
N CYS A 460 3.09 3.66 25.43
CA CYS A 460 2.91 2.71 24.35
C CYS A 460 1.42 2.42 24.14
N MET A 461 0.96 2.55 22.92
CA MET A 461 -0.37 2.08 22.53
C MET A 461 -0.30 0.56 22.34
N VAL A 462 -0.97 -0.18 23.21
CA VAL A 462 -1.04 -1.65 23.10
C VAL A 462 -2.37 -2.03 22.47
N ILE A 463 -2.32 -2.76 21.35
CA ILE A 463 -3.47 -3.23 20.58
C ILE A 463 -3.70 -4.71 20.92
N GLU A 464 -4.89 -5.00 21.45
CA GLU A 464 -5.34 -6.31 21.90
C GLU A 464 -5.95 -7.16 20.77
#